data_f07147240cdcaa8a1c4a2f8d3af4085f
#
_entry.id   f07147240cdcaa8a1c4a2f8d3af4085f
#
_cell.length_a   1.000
_cell.length_b   1.000
_cell.length_c   1.000
_cell.angle_alpha   90.00
_cell.angle_beta   90.00
_cell.angle_gamma   90.00
#
_symmetry.space_group_name_H-M   'P 1'
#
loop_
_entity.id
_entity.type
_entity.pdbx_description
1 polymer ?
#
loop_
_entity_poly.entity_id
_entity_poly.type
_entity_poly.pdbx_seq_one_letter_code
_entity_poly.pdbx_strand_id
1 'polypeptide(L)'
;MTSFDTAYAERTTATKALYDRARRTIPGGAGSTARLPRNGWKPYPLFMSEGKGSRLRDADGNEYIDYLLGLGPMILGHRHPQVTQAVVDAVNQYGTCFGLPYELEIEA
;
A
#
# COMPACT_ATOMS: atom_id res chain seq x y z
N MET A 1 -9.93 24.40 -7.72
CA MET A 1 -10.00 22.94 -7.90
C MET A 1 -9.93 22.68 -9.40
N THR A 2 -9.01 21.85 -9.86
CA THR A 2 -8.89 21.50 -11.28
C THR A 2 -10.00 20.52 -11.70
N SER A 3 -10.25 20.35 -13.01
CA SER A 3 -11.17 19.33 -13.50
C SER A 3 -10.76 17.92 -13.05
N PHE A 4 -9.44 17.68 -12.93
CA PHE A 4 -8.89 16.43 -12.40
C PHE A 4 -9.26 16.21 -10.92
N ASP A 5 -9.10 17.24 -10.06
CA ASP A 5 -9.45 17.13 -8.64
C ASP A 5 -10.91 16.77 -8.43
N THR A 6 -11.82 17.33 -9.27
CA THR A 6 -13.25 17.04 -9.21
C THR A 6 -13.51 15.59 -9.60
N ALA A 7 -13.01 15.13 -10.74
CA ALA A 7 -13.17 13.75 -11.20
C ALA A 7 -12.57 12.73 -10.23
N TYR A 8 -11.41 13.07 -9.63
CA TYR A 8 -10.78 12.24 -8.60
C TYR A 8 -11.69 12.13 -7.37
N ALA A 9 -12.20 13.24 -6.85
CA ALA A 9 -13.06 13.26 -5.68
C ALA A 9 -14.37 12.49 -5.88
N GLU A 10 -14.97 12.58 -7.06
CA GLU A 10 -16.18 11.85 -7.41
C GLU A 10 -15.98 10.32 -7.42
N ARG A 11 -14.81 9.86 -7.83
CA ARG A 11 -14.48 8.44 -7.94
C ARG A 11 -13.87 7.82 -6.69
N THR A 12 -13.55 8.61 -5.67
CA THR A 12 -12.78 8.17 -4.48
C THR A 12 -13.42 8.65 -3.16
N THR A 13 -14.74 8.53 -3.07
CA THR A 13 -15.51 8.99 -1.89
C THR A 13 -15.25 8.18 -0.63
N ALA A 14 -15.14 6.84 -0.74
CA ALA A 14 -14.78 5.97 0.38
C ALA A 14 -13.33 6.22 0.83
N THR A 15 -12.40 6.37 -0.12
CA THR A 15 -11.02 6.76 0.12
C THR A 15 -10.94 8.09 0.87
N LYS A 16 -11.73 9.09 0.48
CA LYS A 16 -11.81 10.40 1.18
C LYS A 16 -12.25 10.23 2.62
N ALA A 17 -13.29 9.46 2.88
CA ALA A 17 -13.79 9.18 4.21
C ALA A 17 -12.75 8.47 5.10
N LEU A 18 -12.02 7.50 4.51
CA LEU A 18 -10.91 6.82 5.18
C LEU A 18 -9.77 7.78 5.51
N TYR A 19 -9.40 8.66 4.59
CA TYR A 19 -8.38 9.67 4.82
C TYR A 19 -8.75 10.62 5.95
N ASP A 20 -10.00 11.13 5.97
CA ASP A 20 -10.49 12.01 7.03
C ASP A 20 -10.47 11.31 8.40
N ARG A 21 -10.82 10.02 8.43
CA ARG A 21 -10.72 9.20 9.64
C ARG A 21 -9.25 9.01 10.07
N ALA A 22 -8.37 8.67 9.14
CA ALA A 22 -6.96 8.43 9.42
C ALA A 22 -6.25 9.69 10.00
N ARG A 23 -6.60 10.88 9.54
CA ARG A 23 -6.05 12.14 10.06
C ARG A 23 -6.31 12.39 11.54
N ARG A 24 -7.27 11.68 12.14
CA ARG A 24 -7.56 11.82 13.59
C ARG A 24 -6.57 11.04 14.46
N THR A 25 -5.92 10.01 13.90
CA THR A 25 -5.07 9.08 14.65
C THR A 25 -3.65 8.95 14.08
N ILE A 26 -3.47 9.29 12.81
CA ILE A 26 -2.17 9.18 12.12
C ILE A 26 -1.73 10.57 11.68
N PRO A 27 -0.55 11.06 12.11
CA PRO A 27 0.00 12.33 11.65
C PRO A 27 0.01 12.43 10.12
N GLY A 28 -0.73 13.42 9.57
CA GLY A 28 -0.88 13.59 8.13
C GLY A 28 -1.84 12.62 7.42
N GLY A 29 -2.43 11.65 8.14
CA GLY A 29 -3.42 10.70 7.60
C GLY A 29 -2.84 9.54 6.79
N ALA A 30 -1.52 9.33 6.83
CA ALA A 30 -0.88 8.20 6.16
C ALA A 30 0.33 7.69 6.97
N GLY A 31 0.55 6.39 6.96
CA GLY A 31 1.63 5.73 7.71
C GLY A 31 3.05 5.95 7.15
N SER A 32 3.20 6.85 6.18
CA SER A 32 4.51 7.24 5.62
C SER A 32 4.44 8.64 5.05
N THR A 33 5.48 9.43 5.29
CA THR A 33 5.60 10.79 4.72
C THR A 33 5.59 10.78 3.20
N ALA A 34 6.12 9.73 2.57
CA ALA A 34 6.12 9.56 1.12
C ALA A 34 4.70 9.51 0.50
N ARG A 35 3.70 9.12 1.29
CA ARG A 35 2.29 9.00 0.88
C ARG A 35 1.44 10.23 1.22
N LEU A 36 2.04 11.30 1.71
CA LEU A 36 1.31 12.52 2.02
C LEU A 36 0.99 13.35 0.77
N PRO A 37 -0.11 14.14 0.78
CA PRO A 37 -0.49 15.00 -0.34
C PRO A 37 0.60 15.95 -0.81
N ARG A 38 1.43 16.46 0.11
CA ARG A 38 2.58 17.32 -0.20
C ARG A 38 3.64 16.65 -1.09
N ASN A 39 3.67 15.32 -1.14
CA ASN A 39 4.63 14.53 -1.91
C ASN A 39 4.01 13.94 -3.19
N GLY A 40 2.96 14.58 -3.73
CA GLY A 40 2.38 14.22 -5.01
C GLY A 40 1.05 13.45 -4.95
N TRP A 41 0.63 12.98 -3.79
CA TRP A 41 -0.63 12.24 -3.61
C TRP A 41 -1.81 13.21 -3.41
N LYS A 42 -2.06 14.06 -4.40
CA LYS A 42 -3.08 15.10 -4.32
C LYS A 42 -4.39 14.64 -4.95
N PRO A 43 -5.53 15.08 -4.41
CA PRO A 43 -5.73 15.92 -3.21
C PRO A 43 -5.56 15.16 -1.90
N TYR A 44 -5.58 13.83 -1.92
CA TYR A 44 -5.32 12.91 -0.80
C TYR A 44 -4.86 11.54 -1.36
N PRO A 45 -4.17 10.71 -0.55
CA PRO A 45 -3.70 9.40 -1.00
C PRO A 45 -4.88 8.42 -1.20
N LEU A 46 -4.73 7.51 -2.15
CA LEU A 46 -5.62 6.37 -2.30
C LEU A 46 -5.43 5.39 -1.15
N PHE A 47 -6.54 4.83 -0.67
CA PHE A 47 -6.54 3.74 0.29
C PHE A 47 -6.82 2.44 -0.44
N MET A 48 -5.80 1.58 -0.54
CA MET A 48 -5.92 0.29 -1.22
C MET A 48 -6.62 -0.73 -0.33
N SER A 49 -7.51 -1.53 -0.91
CA SER A 49 -8.22 -2.63 -0.27
C SER A 49 -7.60 -3.99 -0.56
N GLU A 50 -7.04 -4.17 -1.77
CA GLU A 50 -6.39 -5.42 -2.15
C GLU A 50 -5.36 -5.23 -3.27
N GLY A 51 -4.47 -6.22 -3.42
CA GLY A 51 -3.55 -6.34 -4.54
C GLY A 51 -3.41 -7.78 -5.00
N LYS A 52 -3.35 -8.00 -6.33
CA LYS A 52 -3.12 -9.31 -6.94
C LYS A 52 -2.36 -9.17 -8.26
N GLY A 53 -1.25 -9.88 -8.41
CA GLY A 53 -0.40 -9.75 -9.59
C GLY A 53 0.05 -8.31 -9.79
N SER A 54 -0.17 -7.74 -10.97
CA SER A 54 0.16 -6.35 -11.30
C SER A 54 -0.95 -5.33 -10.94
N ARG A 55 -2.02 -5.77 -10.27
CA ARG A 55 -3.21 -4.94 -10.03
C ARG A 55 -3.40 -4.60 -8.57
N LEU A 56 -3.85 -3.36 -8.32
CA LEU A 56 -4.33 -2.87 -7.05
C LEU A 56 -5.79 -2.44 -7.19
N ARG A 57 -6.58 -2.60 -6.12
CA ARG A 57 -7.93 -2.05 -6.02
C ARG A 57 -8.02 -1.14 -4.80
N ASP A 58 -8.63 0.02 -4.97
CA ASP A 58 -8.85 0.94 -3.87
C ASP A 58 -10.14 0.63 -3.07
N ALA A 59 -10.39 1.42 -2.04
CA ALA A 59 -11.56 1.28 -1.19
C ALA A 59 -12.89 1.61 -1.90
N ASP A 60 -12.82 2.28 -3.04
CA ASP A 60 -13.96 2.63 -3.88
C ASP A 60 -14.21 1.60 -4.99
N GLY A 61 -13.34 0.56 -5.09
CA GLY A 61 -13.43 -0.51 -6.08
C GLY A 61 -12.75 -0.19 -7.42
N ASN A 62 -12.10 0.95 -7.54
CA ASN A 62 -11.34 1.28 -8.76
C ASN A 62 -10.10 0.41 -8.86
N GLU A 63 -9.78 -0.05 -10.07
CA GLU A 63 -8.63 -0.90 -10.34
C GLU A 63 -7.51 -0.11 -11.02
N TYR A 64 -6.27 -0.37 -10.61
CA TYR A 64 -5.05 0.28 -11.08
C TYR A 64 -4.00 -0.76 -11.45
N ILE A 65 -3.13 -0.44 -12.42
CA ILE A 65 -1.89 -1.16 -12.64
C ILE A 65 -0.83 -0.58 -11.68
N ASP A 66 -0.20 -1.43 -10.88
CA ASP A 66 0.85 -1.01 -9.96
C ASP A 66 2.21 -0.94 -10.66
N TYR A 67 2.68 0.27 -10.91
CA TYR A 67 4.04 0.54 -11.40
C TYR A 67 5.03 0.87 -10.28
N LEU A 68 4.54 1.03 -9.04
CA LEU A 68 5.40 1.37 -7.90
C LEU A 68 6.03 0.14 -7.27
N LEU A 69 5.31 -1.00 -7.26
CA LEU A 69 5.77 -2.31 -6.78
C LEU A 69 6.36 -2.27 -5.36
N GLY A 70 5.78 -1.43 -4.49
CA GLY A 70 6.27 -1.24 -3.12
C GLY A 70 7.69 -0.66 -3.04
N LEU A 71 8.12 0.11 -4.04
CA LEU A 71 9.48 0.62 -4.27
C LEU A 71 10.49 -0.48 -4.65
N GLY A 72 10.01 -1.52 -5.33
CA GLY A 72 10.83 -2.55 -5.95
C GLY A 72 10.68 -4.00 -5.45
N PRO A 73 10.35 -4.27 -4.17
CA PRO A 73 10.36 -5.66 -3.68
C PRO A 73 9.29 -6.57 -4.31
N MET A 74 8.24 -6.01 -4.91
CA MET A 74 7.13 -6.81 -5.45
C MET A 74 7.30 -7.19 -6.92
N ILE A 75 8.51 -7.58 -7.34
CA ILE A 75 8.85 -7.93 -8.73
C ILE A 75 8.03 -9.10 -9.28
N LEU A 76 7.54 -10.01 -8.42
CA LEU A 76 6.67 -11.13 -8.78
C LEU A 76 5.18 -10.77 -8.69
N GLY A 77 4.88 -9.50 -8.39
CA GLY A 77 3.52 -9.02 -8.19
C GLY A 77 2.96 -9.28 -6.79
N HIS A 78 1.79 -8.69 -6.54
CA HIS A 78 1.07 -8.83 -5.27
C HIS A 78 0.55 -10.25 -5.07
N ARG A 79 0.67 -10.75 -3.85
CA ARG A 79 0.14 -12.08 -3.44
C ARG A 79 0.69 -13.24 -4.27
N HIS A 80 1.96 -13.19 -4.68
CA HIS A 80 2.58 -14.34 -5.34
C HIS A 80 2.54 -15.55 -4.40
N PRO A 81 1.98 -16.71 -4.82
CA PRO A 81 1.67 -17.81 -3.90
C PRO A 81 2.88 -18.32 -3.11
N GLN A 82 4.02 -18.54 -3.80
CA GLN A 82 5.24 -19.02 -3.14
C GLN A 82 5.82 -18.00 -2.16
N VAL A 83 5.83 -16.71 -2.53
CA VAL A 83 6.30 -15.64 -1.62
C VAL A 83 5.38 -15.51 -0.40
N THR A 84 4.06 -15.55 -0.63
CA THR A 84 3.08 -15.49 0.47
C THR A 84 3.28 -16.66 1.43
N GLN A 85 3.46 -17.88 0.90
CA GLN A 85 3.68 -19.05 1.74
C GLN A 85 5.00 -18.95 2.53
N ALA A 86 6.09 -18.56 1.87
CA ALA A 86 7.39 -18.39 2.53
C ALA A 86 7.32 -17.36 3.68
N VAL A 87 6.59 -16.24 3.49
CA VAL A 87 6.40 -15.24 4.56
C VAL A 87 5.60 -15.83 5.72
N VAL A 88 4.52 -16.57 5.45
CA VAL A 88 3.73 -17.24 6.51
C VAL A 88 4.58 -18.22 7.29
N ASP A 89 5.36 -19.05 6.61
CA ASP A 89 6.22 -20.05 7.23
C ASP A 89 7.32 -19.38 8.09
N ALA A 90 7.96 -18.34 7.57
CA ALA A 90 8.98 -17.58 8.30
C ALA A 90 8.41 -16.90 9.56
N VAL A 91 7.23 -16.29 9.47
CA VAL A 91 6.57 -15.70 10.65
C VAL A 91 6.24 -16.75 11.71
N ASN A 92 5.76 -17.91 11.29
CA ASN A 92 5.42 -19.01 12.21
C ASN A 92 6.67 -19.61 12.88
N GLN A 93 7.77 -19.70 12.15
CA GLN A 93 9.01 -20.33 12.63
C GLN A 93 9.87 -19.37 13.44
N TYR A 94 10.05 -18.13 12.99
CA TYR A 94 11.02 -17.17 13.54
C TYR A 94 10.37 -15.96 14.22
N GLY A 95 9.04 -15.81 14.17
CA GLY A 95 8.34 -14.64 14.67
C GLY A 95 8.52 -13.42 13.78
N THR A 96 8.51 -12.22 14.38
CA THR A 96 8.50 -10.94 13.65
C THR A 96 9.82 -10.18 13.81
N CYS A 97 10.95 -10.83 13.59
CA CYS A 97 12.29 -10.25 13.75
C CYS A 97 12.84 -9.52 12.50
N PHE A 98 11.96 -9.05 11.63
CA PHE A 98 12.30 -8.43 10.32
C PHE A 98 13.17 -7.17 10.39
N GLY A 99 13.35 -6.57 11.56
CA GLY A 99 14.21 -5.40 11.73
C GLY A 99 15.61 -5.73 12.22
N LEU A 100 15.94 -7.01 12.41
CA LEU A 100 17.22 -7.47 12.93
C LEU A 100 17.86 -8.47 11.94
N PRO A 101 19.19 -8.47 11.78
CA PRO A 101 19.89 -9.49 11.01
C PRO A 101 19.60 -10.88 11.60
N TYR A 102 19.32 -11.85 10.74
CA TYR A 102 19.15 -13.22 11.15
C TYR A 102 19.53 -14.22 10.03
N GLU A 103 19.57 -15.49 10.36
CA GLU A 103 20.20 -16.53 9.54
C GLU A 103 19.71 -16.60 8.09
N LEU A 104 18.42 -16.40 7.85
CA LEU A 104 17.86 -16.43 6.50
C LEU A 104 18.42 -15.36 5.54
N GLU A 105 18.95 -14.25 6.07
CA GLU A 105 19.58 -13.22 5.23
C GLU A 105 20.90 -13.70 4.62
N ILE A 106 21.53 -14.72 5.21
CA ILE A 106 22.78 -15.29 4.72
C ILE A 106 22.52 -16.27 3.58
N GLU A 107 21.34 -16.87 3.55
CA GLU A 107 20.95 -17.88 2.57
C GLU A 107 20.29 -17.29 1.31
N ALA A 108 19.89 -16.01 1.37
CA ALA A 108 19.23 -15.29 0.27
C ALA A 108 20.25 -14.75 -0.73
#